data_7e86940641339885a6297b64ee9ffb9b
#
_entry.id   7e86940641339885a6297b64ee9ffb9b
#
_cell.length_a   1.000
_cell.length_b   1.000
_cell.length_c   1.000
_cell.angle_alpha   90.00
_cell.angle_beta   90.00
_cell.angle_gamma   90.00
#
_symmetry.space_group_name_H-M   'P 1'
#
loop_
_entity.id
_entity.type
_entity.pdbx_description
1 polymer ?
#
loop_
_entity_poly.entity_id
_entity_poly.type
_entity_poly.pdbx_seq_one_letter_code
_entity_poly.pdbx_strand_id
1 'polypeptide(L)'
;MIELVLTILDLGMILVLLYMADESNKENESHAMMASLLSASFHVALMYIILYMPNLRVIPMGYFSLLGLAVLLLLIPRKPNLSALIGIRGYVIGDPPRPDERDSVTRRYRLVKGTPEYEEYYLRHPEREEIDRVHRKLNRIDGTIDGGYRPNVSMIDASFSIPPHMKGIAFAEPRKEPYDISPEKSTVIAKGLANHLGAKVVGVCKVDPLCVYTNQRTLWEKTWTVDGEEQGYPPYALVMATEMSHTHVHAGPHTPTAAETGNQYANGSYISTVMAHWFSGMGYTGIAEHTGHYDVVLPPLAVQAGMGEIGRNGYLITPTLGSRVRLSAVLTDMPLVVDEPIDIAVEEFCENCMKCADTCPSDSIPTTEKTEYNGTLRWKLEAETCSAYWNQVGTDCAICMAICPYSKPDTPLHGVIRWLVNHSWLAPKVFPLMDDILYGKNWKVKPVPEWLDWKD
;
A
#
# COMPACT_ATOMS: atom_id res chain seq x y z
N MET A 1 -9.56 -2.46 48.99
CA MET A 1 -9.99 -3.00 47.67
C MET A 1 -9.92 -1.94 46.56
N ILE A 2 -10.61 -0.80 46.69
CA ILE A 2 -10.62 0.28 45.67
C ILE A 2 -9.18 0.80 45.39
N GLU A 3 -8.40 1.09 46.45
CA GLU A 3 -7.01 1.53 46.32
C GLU A 3 -6.17 0.54 45.49
N LEU A 4 -6.24 -0.75 45.77
CA LEU A 4 -5.52 -1.79 45.05
C LEU A 4 -5.91 -1.82 43.57
N VAL A 5 -7.21 -1.72 43.25
CA VAL A 5 -7.70 -1.69 41.86
C VAL A 5 -7.19 -0.47 41.13
N LEU A 6 -7.29 0.73 41.72
CA LEU A 6 -6.80 1.96 41.13
C LEU A 6 -5.28 1.92 40.91
N THR A 7 -4.53 1.38 41.90
CA THR A 7 -3.06 1.23 41.80
C THR A 7 -2.67 0.31 40.62
N ILE A 8 -3.36 -0.83 40.45
CA ILE A 8 -3.08 -1.76 39.34
C ILE A 8 -3.40 -1.11 38.00
N LEU A 9 -4.55 -0.43 37.88
CA LEU A 9 -4.94 0.25 36.64
C LEU A 9 -3.94 1.36 36.27
N ASP A 10 -3.55 2.17 37.23
CA ASP A 10 -2.65 3.29 36.99
C ASP A 10 -1.23 2.84 36.67
N LEU A 11 -0.72 1.81 37.37
CA LEU A 11 0.56 1.18 37.04
C LEU A 11 0.55 0.59 35.63
N GLY A 12 -0.53 -0.08 35.24
CA GLY A 12 -0.71 -0.60 33.88
C GLY A 12 -0.64 0.51 32.84
N MET A 13 -1.30 1.65 33.07
CA MET A 13 -1.24 2.81 32.19
C MET A 13 0.16 3.40 32.08
N ILE A 14 0.88 3.54 33.19
CA ILE A 14 2.28 4.01 33.19
C ILE A 14 3.14 3.10 32.31
N LEU A 15 3.04 1.79 32.47
CA LEU A 15 3.81 0.83 31.67
C LEU A 15 3.49 0.91 30.19
N VAL A 16 2.22 1.03 29.81
CA VAL A 16 1.79 1.20 28.41
C VAL A 16 2.34 2.51 27.83
N LEU A 17 2.25 3.61 28.58
CA LEU A 17 2.74 4.91 28.12
C LEU A 17 4.26 4.95 27.97
N LEU A 18 5.02 4.28 28.85
CA LEU A 18 6.47 4.13 28.71
C LEU A 18 6.83 3.26 27.50
N TYR A 19 6.08 2.18 27.25
CA TYR A 19 6.25 1.37 26.05
C TYR A 19 5.95 2.19 24.78
N MET A 20 4.87 2.98 24.77
CA MET A 20 4.56 3.90 23.66
C MET A 20 5.68 4.92 23.43
N ALA A 21 6.28 5.46 24.49
CA ALA A 21 7.39 6.39 24.38
C ALA A 21 8.64 5.74 23.76
N ASP A 22 8.96 4.51 24.13
CA ASP A 22 10.07 3.74 23.57
C ASP A 22 9.86 3.42 22.08
N GLU A 23 8.68 2.93 21.69
CA GLU A 23 8.33 2.68 20.28
C GLU A 23 8.36 3.97 19.46
N SER A 24 7.77 5.07 19.97
CA SER A 24 7.81 6.38 19.28
C SER A 24 9.24 6.91 19.11
N ASN A 25 10.14 6.63 20.05
CA ASN A 25 11.56 6.99 19.93
C ASN A 25 12.24 6.18 18.80
N LYS A 26 11.97 4.86 18.72
CA LYS A 26 12.50 3.99 17.64
C LYS A 26 11.99 4.42 16.25
N GLU A 27 10.79 4.98 16.19
CA GLU A 27 10.18 5.51 14.95
C GLU A 27 10.63 6.93 14.61
N ASN A 28 11.49 7.56 15.43
CA ASN A 28 11.87 8.97 15.33
C ASN A 28 10.67 9.93 15.42
N GLU A 29 9.67 9.60 16.27
CA GLU A 29 8.46 10.39 16.52
C GLU A 29 8.59 11.15 17.85
N SER A 30 9.42 12.18 17.88
CA SER A 30 9.73 12.92 19.10
C SER A 30 8.50 13.53 19.79
N HIS A 31 7.49 13.97 19.00
CA HIS A 31 6.26 14.55 19.55
C HIS A 31 5.43 13.49 20.26
N ALA A 32 5.21 12.32 19.66
CA ALA A 32 4.48 11.21 20.27
C ALA A 32 5.22 10.66 21.50
N MET A 33 6.57 10.58 21.44
CA MET A 33 7.40 10.21 22.57
C MET A 33 7.19 11.18 23.76
N MET A 34 7.28 12.49 23.50
CA MET A 34 7.09 13.52 24.56
C MET A 34 5.67 13.50 25.13
N ALA A 35 4.65 13.36 24.28
CA ALA A 35 3.25 13.25 24.72
C ALA A 35 3.04 12.02 25.63
N SER A 36 3.64 10.90 25.29
CA SER A 36 3.59 9.66 26.09
C SER A 36 4.29 9.83 27.44
N LEU A 37 5.47 10.47 27.47
CA LEU A 37 6.21 10.74 28.72
C LEU A 37 5.47 11.73 29.61
N LEU A 38 4.89 12.79 29.06
CA LEU A 38 4.06 13.75 29.83
C LEU A 38 2.82 13.06 30.40
N SER A 39 2.18 12.22 29.62
CA SER A 39 1.03 11.42 30.09
C SER A 39 1.45 10.44 31.19
N ALA A 40 2.59 9.77 31.07
CA ALA A 40 3.13 8.90 32.12
C ALA A 40 3.40 9.70 33.41
N SER A 41 3.94 10.92 33.31
CA SER A 41 4.18 11.81 34.44
C SER A 41 2.87 12.21 35.15
N PHE A 42 1.80 12.46 34.39
CA PHE A 42 0.48 12.70 34.94
C PHE A 42 -0.05 11.47 35.73
N HIS A 43 0.16 10.26 35.21
CA HIS A 43 -0.21 9.02 35.91
C HIS A 43 0.62 8.80 37.17
N VAL A 44 1.91 9.19 37.21
CA VAL A 44 2.72 9.17 38.44
C VAL A 44 2.11 10.12 39.50
N ALA A 45 1.62 11.30 39.10
CA ALA A 45 0.90 12.18 40.03
C ALA A 45 -0.43 11.61 40.51
N LEU A 46 -1.18 10.91 39.62
CA LEU A 46 -2.39 10.18 40.03
C LEU A 46 -2.07 9.05 41.02
N MET A 47 -0.98 8.31 40.79
CA MET A 47 -0.50 7.27 41.71
C MET A 47 -0.21 7.84 43.09
N TYR A 48 0.42 9.02 43.18
CA TYR A 48 0.63 9.71 44.45
C TYR A 48 -0.69 10.03 45.16
N ILE A 49 -1.70 10.53 44.43
CA ILE A 49 -3.06 10.79 45.00
C ILE A 49 -3.70 9.49 45.49
N ILE A 50 -3.61 8.40 44.72
CA ILE A 50 -4.19 7.09 45.10
C ILE A 50 -3.59 6.59 46.41
N LEU A 51 -2.29 6.67 46.58
CA LEU A 51 -1.57 6.09 47.72
C LEU A 51 -1.61 6.98 48.97
N TYR A 52 -1.43 8.31 48.80
CA TYR A 52 -1.16 9.20 49.92
C TYR A 52 -2.30 10.20 50.25
N MET A 53 -3.29 10.37 49.36
CA MET A 53 -4.38 11.34 49.53
C MET A 53 -5.76 10.69 49.48
N PRO A 54 -6.16 9.93 50.52
CA PRO A 54 -7.42 9.15 50.51
C PRO A 54 -8.67 10.00 50.22
N ASN A 55 -8.71 11.27 50.66
CA ASN A 55 -9.83 12.19 50.46
C ASN A 55 -9.96 12.67 49.00
N LEU A 56 -8.92 12.53 48.18
CA LEU A 56 -8.90 12.94 46.75
C LEU A 56 -9.07 11.76 45.80
N ARG A 57 -9.23 10.54 46.28
CA ARG A 57 -9.39 9.32 45.44
C ARG A 57 -10.60 9.35 44.50
N VAL A 58 -11.55 10.24 44.75
CA VAL A 58 -12.68 10.50 43.85
C VAL A 58 -12.19 10.94 42.44
N ILE A 59 -11.04 11.64 42.36
CA ILE A 59 -10.48 12.13 41.11
C ILE A 59 -10.03 10.95 40.23
N PRO A 60 -9.09 10.06 40.65
CA PRO A 60 -8.71 8.91 39.85
C PRO A 60 -9.88 7.93 39.61
N MET A 61 -10.83 7.79 40.55
CA MET A 61 -12.05 7.00 40.31
C MET A 61 -12.86 7.55 39.15
N GLY A 62 -13.12 8.85 39.11
CA GLY A 62 -13.82 9.52 38.00
C GLY A 62 -13.07 9.37 36.68
N TYR A 63 -11.77 9.59 36.71
CA TYR A 63 -10.92 9.43 35.54
C TYR A 63 -10.97 8.01 34.94
N PHE A 64 -10.74 6.97 35.75
CA PHE A 64 -10.78 5.58 35.26
C PHE A 64 -12.19 5.12 34.88
N SER A 65 -13.26 5.68 35.53
CA SER A 65 -14.63 5.43 35.09
C SER A 65 -14.91 5.99 33.70
N LEU A 66 -14.45 7.22 33.42
CA LEU A 66 -14.55 7.83 32.08
C LEU A 66 -13.72 7.08 31.04
N LEU A 67 -12.51 6.68 31.40
CA LEU A 67 -11.64 5.88 30.52
C LEU A 67 -12.28 4.52 30.22
N GLY A 68 -12.84 3.86 31.24
CA GLY A 68 -13.58 2.60 31.07
C GLY A 68 -14.78 2.75 30.14
N LEU A 69 -15.54 3.86 30.28
CA LEU A 69 -16.64 4.18 29.36
C LEU A 69 -16.13 4.39 27.92
N ALA A 70 -15.03 5.13 27.74
CA ALA A 70 -14.43 5.34 26.42
C ALA A 70 -13.99 4.00 25.77
N VAL A 71 -13.38 3.11 26.56
CA VAL A 71 -13.03 1.75 26.09
C VAL A 71 -14.27 0.96 25.70
N LEU A 72 -15.34 1.01 26.50
CA LEU A 72 -16.61 0.33 26.18
C LEU A 72 -17.21 0.86 24.88
N LEU A 73 -17.15 2.18 24.64
CA LEU A 73 -17.62 2.78 23.39
C LEU A 73 -16.76 2.33 22.19
N LEU A 74 -15.45 2.19 22.37
CA LEU A 74 -14.55 1.65 21.33
C LEU A 74 -14.80 0.16 21.04
N LEU A 75 -15.42 -0.59 21.94
CA LEU A 75 -15.75 -1.99 21.72
C LEU A 75 -17.11 -2.19 21.03
N ILE A 76 -17.87 -1.11 20.77
CA ILE A 76 -19.10 -1.20 19.97
C ILE A 76 -18.73 -1.61 18.54
N PRO A 77 -19.23 -2.77 18.05
CA PRO A 77 -18.83 -3.28 16.75
C PRO A 77 -19.34 -2.39 15.60
N ARG A 78 -18.51 -2.25 14.57
CA ARG A 78 -18.93 -1.62 13.32
C ARG A 78 -19.69 -2.61 12.42
N LYS A 79 -20.44 -2.07 11.48
CA LYS A 79 -21.02 -2.87 10.39
C LYS A 79 -19.99 -3.07 9.29
N PRO A 80 -19.89 -4.27 8.70
CA PRO A 80 -19.00 -4.49 7.56
C PRO A 80 -19.38 -3.63 6.35
N ASN A 81 -18.37 -3.17 5.62
CA ASN A 81 -18.58 -2.56 4.32
C ASN A 81 -18.78 -3.65 3.25
N LEU A 82 -20.02 -3.82 2.82
CA LEU A 82 -20.37 -4.85 1.85
C LEU A 82 -19.69 -4.63 0.50
N SER A 83 -19.49 -3.38 0.08
CA SER A 83 -18.77 -3.08 -1.17
C SER A 83 -17.31 -3.55 -1.11
N ALA A 84 -16.64 -3.37 0.03
CA ALA A 84 -15.29 -3.87 0.23
C ALA A 84 -15.22 -5.40 0.17
N LEU A 85 -16.20 -6.10 0.78
CA LEU A 85 -16.27 -7.56 0.77
C LEU A 85 -16.62 -8.16 -0.62
N ILE A 86 -17.25 -7.40 -1.52
CA ILE A 86 -17.43 -7.77 -2.93
C ILE A 86 -16.12 -7.53 -3.72
N GLY A 87 -15.25 -6.67 -3.22
CA GLY A 87 -14.03 -6.23 -3.87
C GLY A 87 -14.30 -5.15 -4.93
N ILE A 88 -13.54 -5.14 -6.03
CA ILE A 88 -13.64 -4.08 -7.05
C ILE A 88 -15.04 -3.94 -7.65
N ARG A 89 -15.75 -5.04 -7.80
CA ARG A 89 -17.12 -5.04 -8.35
C ARG A 89 -18.12 -4.33 -7.42
N GLY A 90 -17.85 -4.25 -6.13
CA GLY A 90 -18.66 -3.51 -5.16
C GLY A 90 -18.67 -2.00 -5.36
N TYR A 91 -17.74 -1.47 -6.17
CA TYR A 91 -17.60 -0.06 -6.49
C TYR A 91 -17.95 0.28 -7.94
N VAL A 92 -18.39 -0.69 -8.72
CA VAL A 92 -18.89 -0.47 -10.09
C VAL A 92 -20.30 0.11 -10.02
N ILE A 93 -20.53 1.25 -10.67
CA ILE A 93 -21.82 1.96 -10.73
C ILE A 93 -22.34 2.18 -12.15
N GLY A 94 -21.58 1.78 -13.15
CA GLY A 94 -21.90 1.90 -14.56
C GLY A 94 -21.34 0.74 -15.36
N ASP A 95 -20.90 1.00 -16.57
CA ASP A 95 -20.21 0.06 -17.44
C ASP A 95 -18.75 0.52 -17.62
N PRO A 96 -17.85 0.14 -16.71
CA PRO A 96 -16.46 0.57 -16.76
C PRO A 96 -15.75 -0.03 -17.98
N PRO A 97 -15.07 0.79 -18.78
CA PRO A 97 -14.26 0.27 -19.88
C PRO A 97 -13.06 -0.53 -19.33
N ARG A 98 -12.60 -1.50 -20.10
CA ARG A 98 -11.31 -2.14 -19.81
C ARG A 98 -10.19 -1.08 -19.91
N PRO A 99 -9.20 -1.13 -19.00
CA PRO A 99 -8.11 -0.16 -18.98
C PRO A 99 -7.20 -0.32 -20.20
N ASP A 100 -6.63 0.80 -20.65
CA ASP A 100 -5.51 0.83 -21.58
C ASP A 100 -4.24 1.17 -20.79
N GLU A 101 -3.15 0.38 -20.88
CA GLU A 101 -1.91 0.65 -20.15
C GLU A 101 -1.36 2.05 -20.51
N ARG A 102 -1.59 2.50 -21.74
CA ARG A 102 -1.17 3.81 -22.24
C ARG A 102 -1.87 4.97 -21.52
N ASP A 103 -2.98 4.76 -20.83
CA ASP A 103 -3.59 5.78 -19.96
C ASP A 103 -2.75 6.08 -18.71
N SER A 104 -1.81 5.20 -18.36
CA SER A 104 -0.81 5.48 -17.35
C SER A 104 0.19 6.53 -17.81
N VAL A 105 0.42 7.57 -17.01
CA VAL A 105 1.35 8.68 -17.30
C VAL A 105 2.74 8.17 -17.66
N THR A 106 3.26 7.22 -16.87
CA THR A 106 4.60 6.66 -17.09
C THR A 106 4.72 5.85 -18.38
N ARG A 107 3.63 5.24 -18.84
CA ARG A 107 3.61 4.50 -20.10
C ARG A 107 3.50 5.46 -21.30
N ARG A 108 2.66 6.49 -21.22
CA ARG A 108 2.55 7.52 -22.26
C ARG A 108 3.89 8.20 -22.53
N TYR A 109 4.67 8.50 -21.51
CA TYR A 109 5.99 9.12 -21.68
C TYR A 109 6.98 8.26 -22.46
N ARG A 110 6.74 6.95 -22.57
CA ARG A 110 7.57 6.00 -23.32
C ARG A 110 7.09 5.80 -24.76
N LEU A 111 5.94 6.37 -25.15
CA LEU A 111 5.48 6.31 -26.54
C LEU A 111 6.43 7.12 -27.45
N VAL A 112 6.83 6.50 -28.56
CA VAL A 112 7.80 7.09 -29.49
C VAL A 112 7.06 7.66 -30.69
N LYS A 113 7.23 8.95 -30.97
CA LYS A 113 6.59 9.63 -32.11
C LYS A 113 6.95 8.96 -33.43
N GLY A 114 5.95 8.77 -34.28
CA GLY A 114 6.10 8.08 -35.58
C GLY A 114 5.92 6.57 -35.52
N THR A 115 5.67 5.99 -34.33
CA THR A 115 5.26 4.58 -34.22
C THR A 115 3.74 4.44 -34.33
N PRO A 116 3.23 3.30 -34.86
CA PRO A 116 1.77 3.07 -34.93
C PRO A 116 1.08 3.21 -33.57
N GLU A 117 1.73 2.76 -32.48
CA GLU A 117 1.21 2.85 -31.12
C GLU A 117 1.03 4.31 -30.66
N TYR A 118 1.98 5.19 -31.00
CA TYR A 118 1.92 6.61 -30.70
C TYR A 118 0.79 7.30 -31.48
N GLU A 119 0.76 7.10 -32.82
CA GLU A 119 -0.20 7.77 -33.69
C GLU A 119 -1.64 7.32 -33.36
N GLU A 120 -1.88 6.05 -33.12
CA GLU A 120 -3.19 5.53 -32.73
C GLU A 120 -3.66 6.10 -31.38
N TYR A 121 -2.76 6.18 -30.38
CA TYR A 121 -3.11 6.68 -29.07
C TYR A 121 -3.49 8.17 -29.10
N TYR A 122 -2.64 9.02 -29.71
CA TYR A 122 -2.90 10.47 -29.75
C TYR A 122 -3.94 10.87 -30.80
N LEU A 123 -4.29 10.01 -31.74
CA LEU A 123 -5.49 10.21 -32.56
C LEU A 123 -6.77 10.17 -31.70
N ARG A 124 -6.79 9.31 -30.70
CA ARG A 124 -7.92 9.20 -29.75
C ARG A 124 -7.87 10.22 -28.60
N HIS A 125 -6.67 10.68 -28.24
CA HIS A 125 -6.42 11.58 -27.11
C HIS A 125 -5.53 12.78 -27.50
N PRO A 126 -5.98 13.63 -28.46
CA PRO A 126 -5.16 14.73 -28.96
C PRO A 126 -4.83 15.77 -27.88
N GLU A 127 -5.69 15.93 -26.87
CA GLU A 127 -5.51 16.82 -25.74
C GLU A 127 -4.29 16.48 -24.86
N ARG A 128 -3.85 15.22 -24.90
CA ARG A 128 -2.73 14.72 -24.07
C ARG A 128 -1.36 14.89 -24.75
N GLU A 129 -1.31 15.01 -26.08
CA GLU A 129 -0.03 15.00 -26.82
C GLU A 129 0.90 16.13 -26.38
N GLU A 130 0.37 17.37 -26.27
CA GLU A 130 1.16 18.53 -25.88
C GLU A 130 1.63 18.45 -24.42
N ILE A 131 0.75 18.02 -23.51
CA ILE A 131 1.09 17.81 -22.08
C ILE A 131 2.22 16.82 -21.97
N ASP A 132 2.09 15.66 -22.60
CA ASP A 132 3.07 14.59 -22.55
C ASP A 132 4.39 14.97 -23.24
N ARG A 133 4.34 15.81 -24.29
CA ARG A 133 5.55 16.35 -24.95
C ARG A 133 6.41 17.17 -23.99
N VAL A 134 5.78 17.95 -23.12
CA VAL A 134 6.50 18.71 -22.08
C VAL A 134 7.08 17.78 -21.04
N HIS A 135 6.26 16.87 -20.51
CA HIS A 135 6.65 15.98 -19.44
C HIS A 135 7.73 14.96 -19.82
N ARG A 136 7.74 14.47 -21.07
CA ARG A 136 8.81 13.58 -21.59
C ARG A 136 10.20 14.18 -21.46
N LYS A 137 10.34 15.50 -21.58
CA LYS A 137 11.64 16.18 -21.46
C LYS A 137 12.12 16.24 -20.01
N LEU A 138 11.20 16.13 -19.06
CA LEU A 138 11.43 16.21 -17.62
C LEU A 138 11.48 14.84 -16.94
N ASN A 139 11.07 13.77 -17.65
CA ASN A 139 10.93 12.43 -17.07
C ASN A 139 12.29 11.81 -16.75
N ARG A 140 12.81 12.12 -15.57
CA ARG A 140 14.09 11.62 -15.06
C ARG A 140 14.05 11.53 -13.53
N ILE A 141 14.76 10.55 -13.01
CA ILE A 141 15.03 10.38 -11.59
C ILE A 141 16.52 10.66 -11.39
N ASP A 142 16.88 11.93 -11.36
CA ASP A 142 18.27 12.40 -11.30
C ASP A 142 18.68 12.96 -9.92
N GLY A 143 17.77 12.85 -8.93
CA GLY A 143 18.03 13.32 -7.57
C GLY A 143 18.16 14.83 -7.44
N THR A 144 17.49 15.60 -8.32
CA THR A 144 17.59 17.08 -8.34
C THR A 144 17.38 17.70 -6.96
N ILE A 145 16.42 17.19 -6.16
CA ILE A 145 16.14 17.70 -4.81
C ILE A 145 17.34 17.55 -3.86
N ASP A 146 18.21 16.58 -4.09
CA ASP A 146 19.41 16.28 -3.30
C ASP A 146 20.70 16.74 -4.00
N GLY A 147 20.59 17.71 -4.89
CA GLY A 147 21.75 18.20 -5.66
C GLY A 147 22.35 17.17 -6.61
N GLY A 148 21.62 16.11 -6.94
CA GLY A 148 22.12 15.01 -7.78
C GLY A 148 23.15 14.15 -7.06
N TYR A 149 23.01 13.94 -5.73
CA TYR A 149 23.95 13.14 -4.93
C TYR A 149 24.20 11.77 -5.55
N ARG A 150 25.37 11.64 -6.18
CA ARG A 150 25.69 10.56 -7.11
C ARG A 150 25.59 9.14 -6.50
N PRO A 151 25.99 8.89 -5.24
CA PRO A 151 25.84 7.55 -4.64
C PRO A 151 24.40 7.06 -4.66
N ASN A 152 23.42 7.90 -4.26
CA ASN A 152 22.02 7.53 -4.22
C ASN A 152 21.42 7.44 -5.62
N VAL A 153 21.73 8.37 -6.53
CA VAL A 153 21.28 8.32 -7.93
C VAL A 153 21.79 7.05 -8.62
N SER A 154 23.06 6.67 -8.41
CA SER A 154 23.62 5.44 -8.97
C SER A 154 22.94 4.17 -8.41
N MET A 155 22.51 4.19 -7.15
CA MET A 155 21.75 3.08 -6.55
C MET A 155 20.34 2.98 -7.15
N ILE A 156 19.68 4.13 -7.38
CA ILE A 156 18.38 4.21 -8.06
C ILE A 156 18.49 3.61 -9.47
N ASP A 157 19.44 4.10 -10.26
CA ASP A 157 19.66 3.63 -11.64
C ASP A 157 19.96 2.12 -11.68
N ALA A 158 20.83 1.63 -10.81
CA ALA A 158 21.15 0.21 -10.71
C ALA A 158 19.92 -0.64 -10.43
N SER A 159 19.09 -0.23 -9.44
CA SER A 159 17.89 -0.96 -9.06
C SER A 159 16.84 -0.96 -10.18
N PHE A 160 16.55 0.20 -10.77
CA PHE A 160 15.59 0.32 -11.88
C PHE A 160 16.05 -0.34 -13.18
N SER A 161 17.35 -0.65 -13.35
CA SER A 161 17.86 -1.37 -14.51
C SER A 161 17.43 -2.84 -14.54
N ILE A 162 17.11 -3.45 -13.40
CA ILE A 162 16.81 -4.89 -13.29
C ILE A 162 15.48 -5.29 -13.94
N PRO A 163 14.33 -4.65 -13.63
CA PRO A 163 13.04 -5.10 -14.16
C PRO A 163 12.95 -5.17 -15.69
N PRO A 164 13.50 -4.23 -16.48
CA PRO A 164 13.50 -4.33 -17.93
C PRO A 164 14.23 -5.56 -18.47
N HIS A 165 15.29 -6.02 -17.79
CA HIS A 165 16.02 -7.23 -18.18
C HIS A 165 15.24 -8.50 -17.87
N MET A 166 14.44 -8.50 -16.78
CA MET A 166 13.57 -9.61 -16.42
C MET A 166 12.43 -9.83 -17.42
N LYS A 167 12.04 -8.81 -18.18
CA LYS A 167 11.01 -8.92 -19.23
C LYS A 167 11.27 -10.07 -20.21
N GLY A 168 12.53 -10.28 -20.60
CA GLY A 168 12.93 -11.33 -21.57
C GLY A 168 12.69 -12.76 -21.06
N ILE A 169 12.50 -12.94 -19.76
CA ILE A 169 12.28 -14.21 -19.09
C ILE A 169 10.99 -14.22 -18.25
N ALA A 170 10.09 -13.25 -18.46
CA ALA A 170 8.83 -13.16 -17.75
C ALA A 170 7.88 -14.34 -18.03
N PHE A 171 8.14 -15.07 -19.09
CA PHE A 171 7.43 -16.27 -19.49
C PHE A 171 8.43 -17.39 -19.81
N ALA A 172 8.07 -18.62 -19.47
CA ALA A 172 8.74 -19.83 -19.91
C ALA A 172 7.71 -20.83 -20.44
N GLU A 173 8.09 -21.57 -21.48
CA GLU A 173 7.23 -22.63 -22.02
C GLU A 173 6.93 -23.67 -20.94
N PRO A 174 5.64 -24.00 -20.71
CA PRO A 174 5.27 -25.03 -19.75
C PRO A 174 5.73 -26.43 -20.20
N ARG A 175 6.03 -27.29 -19.24
CA ARG A 175 6.25 -28.72 -19.53
C ARG A 175 5.02 -29.31 -20.20
N LYS A 176 5.22 -30.34 -21.06
CA LYS A 176 4.14 -30.95 -21.84
C LYS A 176 3.02 -31.57 -21.00
N GLU A 177 3.37 -32.11 -19.84
CA GLU A 177 2.42 -32.79 -18.97
C GLU A 177 2.29 -32.01 -17.65
N PRO A 178 1.09 -31.46 -17.35
CA PRO A 178 0.82 -30.86 -16.06
C PRO A 178 1.00 -31.88 -14.91
N TYR A 179 1.66 -31.48 -13.86
CA TYR A 179 1.74 -32.30 -12.65
C TYR A 179 0.39 -32.26 -11.92
N ASP A 180 -0.18 -33.46 -11.69
CA ASP A 180 -1.47 -33.58 -11.00
C ASP A 180 -1.30 -33.30 -9.50
N ILE A 181 -1.96 -32.23 -9.05
CA ILE A 181 -1.90 -31.74 -7.65
C ILE A 181 -3.21 -31.03 -7.31
N SER A 182 -3.73 -31.22 -6.09
CA SER A 182 -4.97 -30.56 -5.69
C SER A 182 -4.80 -29.03 -5.59
N PRO A 183 -5.87 -28.25 -5.85
CA PRO A 183 -5.84 -26.79 -5.74
C PRO A 183 -5.39 -26.29 -4.35
N GLU A 184 -5.77 -26.99 -3.28
CA GLU A 184 -5.40 -26.62 -1.90
C GLU A 184 -3.89 -26.77 -1.70
N LYS A 185 -3.32 -27.90 -2.16
CA LYS A 185 -1.89 -28.16 -2.01
C LYS A 185 -1.05 -27.24 -2.87
N SER A 186 -1.47 -27.00 -4.13
CA SER A 186 -0.77 -26.08 -5.03
C SER A 186 -0.77 -24.65 -4.48
N THR A 187 -1.90 -24.20 -3.91
CA THR A 187 -2.01 -22.87 -3.29
C THR A 187 -1.08 -22.73 -2.08
N VAL A 188 -1.03 -23.73 -1.19
CA VAL A 188 -0.12 -23.72 -0.04
C VAL A 188 1.34 -23.63 -0.49
N ILE A 189 1.73 -24.42 -1.51
CA ILE A 189 3.11 -24.38 -2.02
C ILE A 189 3.40 -23.04 -2.70
N ALA A 190 2.49 -22.55 -3.56
CA ALA A 190 2.70 -21.28 -4.28
C ALA A 190 2.85 -20.10 -3.32
N LYS A 191 1.95 -19.97 -2.33
CA LYS A 191 2.06 -18.93 -1.29
C LYS A 191 3.31 -19.09 -0.44
N GLY A 192 3.64 -20.33 -0.04
CA GLY A 192 4.84 -20.62 0.74
C GLY A 192 6.14 -20.27 0.00
N LEU A 193 6.22 -20.61 -1.30
CA LEU A 193 7.37 -20.26 -2.14
C LEU A 193 7.48 -18.75 -2.34
N ALA A 194 6.40 -18.06 -2.65
CA ALA A 194 6.40 -16.60 -2.79
C ALA A 194 6.89 -15.89 -1.51
N ASN A 195 6.42 -16.34 -0.35
CA ASN A 195 6.88 -15.82 0.95
C ASN A 195 8.37 -16.14 1.20
N HIS A 196 8.83 -17.36 0.86
CA HIS A 196 10.23 -17.74 0.96
C HIS A 196 11.15 -16.88 0.08
N LEU A 197 10.66 -16.47 -1.09
CA LEU A 197 11.38 -15.60 -2.00
C LEU A 197 11.37 -14.11 -1.57
N GLY A 198 10.59 -13.74 -0.55
CA GLY A 198 10.59 -12.40 0.04
C GLY A 198 9.30 -11.60 -0.07
N ALA A 199 8.24 -12.16 -0.68
CA ALA A 199 6.92 -11.53 -0.61
C ALA A 199 6.43 -11.48 0.85
N LYS A 200 5.80 -10.38 1.25
CA LYS A 200 5.28 -10.18 2.61
C LYS A 200 3.78 -10.41 2.71
N VAL A 201 3.05 -10.11 1.64
CA VAL A 201 1.62 -10.39 1.52
C VAL A 201 1.41 -11.11 0.19
N VAL A 202 0.68 -12.21 0.23
CA VAL A 202 0.42 -13.04 -0.95
C VAL A 202 -1.06 -13.44 -0.96
N GLY A 203 -1.72 -13.20 -2.08
CA GLY A 203 -3.12 -13.57 -2.29
C GLY A 203 -3.34 -14.18 -3.67
N VAL A 204 -4.43 -14.92 -3.82
CA VAL A 204 -4.85 -15.55 -5.06
C VAL A 204 -6.25 -15.06 -5.42
N CYS A 205 -6.47 -14.67 -6.68
CA CYS A 205 -7.80 -14.33 -7.17
C CYS A 205 -8.04 -14.91 -8.57
N LYS A 206 -9.32 -14.95 -8.98
CA LYS A 206 -9.66 -15.04 -10.42
C LYS A 206 -9.30 -13.71 -11.09
N VAL A 207 -8.83 -13.77 -12.33
CA VAL A 207 -8.51 -12.55 -13.10
C VAL A 207 -9.82 -11.95 -13.61
N ASP A 208 -10.18 -10.78 -13.07
CA ASP A 208 -11.34 -10.04 -13.53
C ASP A 208 -11.01 -9.30 -14.85
N PRO A 209 -11.86 -9.38 -15.89
CA PRO A 209 -11.67 -8.66 -17.17
C PRO A 209 -11.41 -7.15 -17.00
N LEU A 210 -12.00 -6.51 -15.99
CA LEU A 210 -11.78 -5.09 -15.68
C LEU A 210 -10.35 -4.78 -15.21
N CYS A 211 -9.57 -5.80 -14.89
CA CYS A 211 -8.16 -5.64 -14.52
C CYS A 211 -7.21 -5.90 -15.69
N VAL A 212 -7.70 -6.35 -16.84
CA VAL A 212 -6.87 -6.75 -17.98
C VAL A 212 -6.78 -5.62 -18.99
N TYR A 213 -5.56 -5.22 -19.36
CA TYR A 213 -5.35 -4.17 -20.35
C TYR A 213 -5.88 -4.55 -21.73
N THR A 214 -6.43 -3.57 -22.46
CA THR A 214 -6.89 -3.73 -23.85
C THR A 214 -5.73 -3.92 -24.81
N ASN A 215 -4.57 -3.35 -24.50
CA ASN A 215 -3.33 -3.41 -25.26
C ASN A 215 -2.31 -4.32 -24.56
N GLN A 216 -2.69 -5.58 -24.33
CA GLN A 216 -1.79 -6.58 -23.72
C GLN A 216 -0.47 -6.67 -24.49
N ARG A 217 0.63 -6.87 -23.75
CA ARG A 217 1.96 -7.06 -24.34
C ARG A 217 2.19 -8.48 -24.80
N THR A 218 1.54 -9.42 -24.12
CA THR A 218 1.61 -10.83 -24.44
C THR A 218 0.40 -11.21 -25.29
N LEU A 219 0.62 -11.42 -26.59
CA LEU A 219 -0.39 -11.97 -27.48
C LEU A 219 -0.33 -13.49 -27.38
N TRP A 220 -1.38 -14.08 -26.79
CA TRP A 220 -1.49 -15.51 -26.64
C TRP A 220 -2.31 -16.09 -27.79
N GLU A 221 -1.83 -17.15 -28.41
CA GLU A 221 -2.63 -17.97 -29.35
C GLU A 221 -3.58 -18.88 -28.62
N LYS A 222 -3.33 -19.17 -27.32
CA LYS A 222 -4.17 -20.01 -26.45
C LYS A 222 -5.28 -19.18 -25.83
N THR A 223 -6.48 -19.76 -25.81
CA THR A 223 -7.61 -19.27 -25.02
C THR A 223 -7.87 -20.19 -23.83
N TRP A 224 -8.49 -19.64 -22.80
CA TRP A 224 -8.91 -20.36 -21.59
C TRP A 224 -10.42 -20.22 -21.42
N THR A 225 -11.11 -21.30 -21.03
CA THR A 225 -12.53 -21.25 -20.69
C THR A 225 -12.67 -21.03 -19.19
N VAL A 226 -13.32 -19.94 -18.79
CA VAL A 226 -13.59 -19.59 -17.41
C VAL A 226 -15.06 -19.29 -17.25
N ASP A 227 -15.73 -20.04 -16.37
CA ASP A 227 -17.17 -19.92 -16.12
C ASP A 227 -18.04 -20.02 -17.42
N GLY A 228 -17.54 -20.77 -18.41
CA GLY A 228 -18.21 -20.99 -19.70
C GLY A 228 -17.89 -19.99 -20.82
N GLU A 229 -17.08 -18.97 -20.52
CA GLU A 229 -16.64 -17.95 -21.49
C GLU A 229 -15.16 -18.15 -21.86
N GLU A 230 -14.84 -17.94 -23.14
CA GLU A 230 -13.45 -17.94 -23.62
C GLU A 230 -12.77 -16.60 -23.35
N GLN A 231 -11.55 -16.65 -22.83
CA GLN A 231 -10.72 -15.47 -22.59
C GLN A 231 -9.28 -15.69 -23.06
N GLY A 232 -8.62 -14.61 -23.51
CA GLY A 232 -7.24 -14.62 -23.99
C GLY A 232 -6.18 -14.38 -22.89
N TYR A 233 -6.43 -14.82 -21.65
CA TYR A 233 -5.51 -14.71 -20.51
C TYR A 233 -5.80 -15.81 -19.48
N PRO A 234 -4.80 -16.22 -18.67
CA PRO A 234 -4.98 -17.25 -17.65
C PRO A 234 -5.99 -16.86 -16.58
N PRO A 235 -6.74 -17.85 -16.01
CA PRO A 235 -7.86 -17.59 -15.11
C PRO A 235 -7.48 -17.12 -13.70
N TYR A 236 -6.27 -17.42 -13.23
CA TYR A 236 -5.85 -17.11 -11.87
C TYR A 236 -4.67 -16.13 -11.85
N ALA A 237 -4.64 -15.29 -10.83
CA ALA A 237 -3.49 -14.46 -10.47
C ALA A 237 -3.03 -14.80 -9.05
N LEU A 238 -1.74 -15.13 -8.90
CA LEU A 238 -1.04 -15.10 -7.62
C LEU A 238 -0.45 -13.71 -7.47
N VAL A 239 -1.02 -12.89 -6.60
CA VAL A 239 -0.60 -11.50 -6.37
C VAL A 239 0.31 -11.45 -5.16
N MET A 240 1.40 -10.69 -5.27
CA MET A 240 2.47 -10.61 -4.27
C MET A 240 2.81 -9.16 -3.98
N ALA A 241 3.06 -8.85 -2.72
CA ALA A 241 3.52 -7.55 -2.27
C ALA A 241 4.86 -7.68 -1.55
N THR A 242 5.85 -6.89 -1.96
CA THR A 242 7.09 -6.67 -1.23
C THR A 242 6.99 -5.43 -0.36
N GLU A 243 7.58 -5.46 0.84
CA GLU A 243 7.55 -4.34 1.79
C GLU A 243 8.59 -3.28 1.43
N MET A 244 8.16 -2.04 1.41
CA MET A 244 9.07 -0.89 1.42
C MET A 244 9.48 -0.55 2.85
N SER A 245 10.76 -0.35 3.07
CA SER A 245 11.31 0.04 4.37
C SER A 245 10.65 1.31 4.90
N HIS A 246 10.14 1.26 6.14
CA HIS A 246 9.56 2.41 6.81
C HIS A 246 10.52 3.61 6.82
N THR A 247 11.78 3.40 7.19
CA THR A 247 12.79 4.44 7.27
C THR A 247 13.04 5.11 5.91
N HIS A 248 13.15 4.31 4.83
CA HIS A 248 13.41 4.84 3.49
C HIS A 248 12.23 5.64 2.94
N VAL A 249 11.00 5.13 3.13
CA VAL A 249 9.78 5.82 2.69
C VAL A 249 9.60 7.14 3.45
N HIS A 250 10.00 7.21 4.71
CA HIS A 250 9.93 8.42 5.53
C HIS A 250 11.03 9.46 5.20
N ALA A 251 11.92 9.17 4.27
CA ALA A 251 12.81 10.15 3.67
C ALA A 251 12.16 10.93 2.52
N GLY A 252 10.94 10.54 2.08
CA GLY A 252 10.26 11.21 0.97
C GLY A 252 10.14 12.73 1.12
N PRO A 253 10.39 13.50 0.06
CA PRO A 253 10.56 13.11 -1.34
C PRO A 253 12.04 12.94 -1.78
N HIS A 254 12.97 12.64 -0.89
CA HIS A 254 14.41 12.54 -1.16
C HIS A 254 14.82 11.18 -1.78
N THR A 255 16.04 11.12 -2.29
CA THR A 255 16.59 9.97 -3.04
C THR A 255 16.52 8.61 -2.33
N PRO A 256 16.62 8.48 -0.98
CA PRO A 256 16.43 7.19 -0.32
C PRO A 256 15.09 6.53 -0.61
N THR A 257 14.01 7.31 -0.78
CA THR A 257 12.68 6.79 -1.14
C THR A 257 12.67 6.22 -2.56
N ALA A 258 13.31 6.90 -3.51
CA ALA A 258 13.42 6.40 -4.89
C ALA A 258 14.30 5.15 -4.98
N ALA A 259 15.38 5.09 -4.20
CA ALA A 259 16.23 3.89 -4.10
C ALA A 259 15.44 2.68 -3.59
N GLU A 260 14.62 2.87 -2.56
CA GLU A 260 13.76 1.82 -2.02
C GLU A 260 12.69 1.39 -3.03
N THR A 261 12.08 2.35 -3.74
CA THR A 261 11.14 2.05 -4.83
C THR A 261 11.78 1.16 -5.89
N GLY A 262 12.97 1.51 -6.37
CA GLY A 262 13.71 0.72 -7.35
C GLY A 262 14.05 -0.67 -6.82
N ASN A 263 14.53 -0.76 -5.58
CA ASN A 263 14.84 -2.02 -4.91
C ASN A 263 13.62 -2.96 -4.86
N GLN A 264 12.46 -2.46 -4.44
CA GLN A 264 11.27 -3.30 -4.33
C GLN A 264 10.65 -3.66 -5.69
N TYR A 265 10.81 -2.83 -6.72
CA TYR A 265 10.48 -3.22 -8.10
C TYR A 265 11.41 -4.32 -8.63
N ALA A 266 12.70 -4.25 -8.34
CA ALA A 266 13.64 -5.31 -8.69
C ALA A 266 13.30 -6.62 -7.99
N ASN A 267 13.02 -6.58 -6.68
CA ASN A 267 12.60 -7.74 -5.90
C ASN A 267 11.29 -8.33 -6.43
N GLY A 268 10.28 -7.52 -6.69
CA GLY A 268 9.00 -7.97 -7.25
C GLY A 268 9.17 -8.64 -8.61
N SER A 269 10.07 -8.11 -9.48
CA SER A 269 10.37 -8.71 -10.78
C SER A 269 11.08 -10.05 -10.64
N TYR A 270 12.03 -10.18 -9.70
CA TYR A 270 12.69 -11.44 -9.39
C TYR A 270 11.69 -12.48 -8.88
N ILE A 271 10.89 -12.14 -7.87
CA ILE A 271 9.93 -13.07 -7.25
C ILE A 271 8.92 -13.56 -8.29
N SER A 272 8.28 -12.64 -9.03
CA SER A 272 7.28 -13.01 -10.04
C SER A 272 7.86 -13.86 -11.17
N THR A 273 9.07 -13.58 -11.60
CA THR A 273 9.76 -14.37 -12.64
C THR A 273 10.06 -15.78 -12.14
N VAL A 274 10.61 -15.94 -10.94
CA VAL A 274 10.86 -17.28 -10.36
C VAL A 274 9.57 -18.06 -10.22
N MET A 275 8.49 -17.41 -9.75
CA MET A 275 7.18 -18.04 -9.62
C MET A 275 6.60 -18.44 -10.98
N ALA A 276 6.72 -17.60 -12.03
CA ALA A 276 6.27 -17.92 -13.37
C ALA A 276 7.00 -19.18 -13.91
N HIS A 277 8.30 -19.26 -13.73
CA HIS A 277 9.10 -20.45 -14.11
C HIS A 277 8.75 -21.69 -13.28
N TRP A 278 8.39 -21.52 -12.00
CA TRP A 278 7.91 -22.61 -11.17
C TRP A 278 6.60 -23.19 -11.71
N PHE A 279 5.61 -22.34 -12.05
CA PHE A 279 4.36 -22.77 -12.67
C PHE A 279 4.62 -23.51 -14.00
N SER A 280 5.52 -22.95 -14.84
CA SER A 280 5.91 -23.57 -16.12
C SER A 280 6.60 -24.94 -15.90
N GLY A 281 7.43 -25.04 -14.86
CA GLY A 281 8.06 -26.30 -14.44
C GLY A 281 7.07 -27.35 -13.94
N MET A 282 5.89 -26.92 -13.44
CA MET A 282 4.76 -27.79 -13.06
C MET A 282 3.87 -28.17 -14.25
N GLY A 283 4.13 -27.65 -15.45
CA GLY A 283 3.37 -27.91 -16.67
C GLY A 283 2.18 -26.98 -16.88
N TYR A 284 2.11 -25.86 -16.14
CA TYR A 284 1.07 -24.84 -16.26
C TYR A 284 1.62 -23.55 -16.84
N THR A 285 0.75 -22.72 -17.38
CA THR A 285 1.14 -21.38 -17.82
C THR A 285 1.58 -20.54 -16.62
N GLY A 286 2.68 -19.80 -16.76
CA GLY A 286 3.17 -18.83 -15.80
C GLY A 286 3.64 -17.57 -16.48
N ILE A 287 3.01 -16.42 -16.20
CA ILE A 287 3.33 -15.12 -16.77
C ILE A 287 3.63 -14.16 -15.64
N ALA A 288 4.87 -13.68 -15.59
CA ALA A 288 5.28 -12.71 -14.58
C ALA A 288 4.79 -11.30 -14.92
N GLU A 289 4.08 -10.70 -13.98
CA GLU A 289 3.56 -9.33 -14.01
C GLU A 289 4.38 -8.46 -13.05
N HIS A 290 5.18 -7.56 -13.59
CA HIS A 290 6.06 -6.66 -12.83
C HIS A 290 6.37 -5.38 -13.58
N THR A 291 6.99 -4.39 -12.91
CA THR A 291 7.45 -3.17 -13.57
C THR A 291 8.24 -3.48 -14.84
N GLY A 292 7.75 -2.95 -15.96
CA GLY A 292 8.30 -3.22 -17.29
C GLY A 292 7.57 -4.30 -18.10
N HIS A 293 6.72 -5.12 -17.45
CA HIS A 293 5.90 -6.14 -18.10
C HIS A 293 4.57 -6.30 -17.36
N TYR A 294 3.53 -5.60 -17.84
CA TYR A 294 2.18 -5.68 -17.31
C TYR A 294 1.16 -5.96 -18.41
N ASP A 295 0.36 -6.99 -18.23
CA ASP A 295 -0.87 -7.26 -18.98
C ASP A 295 -2.11 -6.94 -18.15
N VAL A 296 -1.93 -6.68 -16.84
CA VAL A 296 -3.00 -6.43 -15.87
C VAL A 296 -2.70 -5.26 -14.95
N VAL A 297 -3.77 -4.68 -14.37
CA VAL A 297 -3.70 -3.66 -13.32
C VAL A 297 -3.59 -4.34 -11.96
N LEU A 298 -2.46 -4.24 -11.28
CA LEU A 298 -2.20 -5.00 -10.06
C LEU A 298 -2.99 -4.55 -8.82
N PRO A 299 -3.19 -3.24 -8.52
CA PRO A 299 -3.90 -2.85 -7.30
C PRO A 299 -5.31 -3.42 -7.18
N PRO A 300 -6.17 -3.38 -8.21
CA PRO A 300 -7.49 -4.01 -8.12
C PRO A 300 -7.43 -5.54 -8.01
N LEU A 301 -6.46 -6.21 -8.67
CA LEU A 301 -6.25 -7.65 -8.46
C LEU A 301 -5.85 -7.97 -7.02
N ALA A 302 -5.02 -7.14 -6.39
CA ALA A 302 -4.63 -7.31 -4.99
C ALA A 302 -5.85 -7.17 -4.04
N VAL A 303 -6.80 -6.28 -4.36
CA VAL A 303 -8.08 -6.21 -3.62
C VAL A 303 -8.86 -7.50 -3.78
N GLN A 304 -9.02 -8.01 -5.01
CA GLN A 304 -9.71 -9.28 -5.26
C GLN A 304 -9.01 -10.48 -4.60
N ALA A 305 -7.72 -10.42 -4.43
CA ALA A 305 -6.91 -11.43 -3.75
C ALA A 305 -6.88 -11.27 -2.21
N GLY A 306 -7.76 -10.45 -1.62
CA GLY A 306 -7.88 -10.28 -0.17
C GLY A 306 -6.67 -9.61 0.50
N MET A 307 -5.86 -8.86 -0.25
CA MET A 307 -4.64 -8.26 0.29
C MET A 307 -4.86 -6.90 0.97
N GLY A 308 -6.03 -6.29 0.81
CA GLY A 308 -6.36 -4.99 1.37
C GLY A 308 -7.42 -4.23 0.57
N GLU A 309 -7.51 -2.93 0.80
CA GLU A 309 -8.45 -2.01 0.15
C GLU A 309 -7.71 -0.83 -0.50
N ILE A 310 -8.35 -0.13 -1.45
CA ILE A 310 -7.78 1.09 -2.04
C ILE A 310 -8.08 2.30 -1.15
N GLY A 311 -7.03 2.98 -0.71
CA GLY A 311 -7.17 4.21 0.09
C GLY A 311 -7.45 5.47 -0.73
N ARG A 312 -7.66 6.59 -0.03
CA ARG A 312 -7.82 7.92 -0.63
C ARG A 312 -6.64 8.33 -1.51
N ASN A 313 -5.44 7.90 -1.17
CA ASN A 313 -4.23 8.15 -1.96
C ASN A 313 -4.15 7.33 -3.26
N GLY A 314 -5.15 6.51 -3.57
CA GLY A 314 -5.20 5.67 -4.77
C GLY A 314 -4.33 4.42 -4.73
N TYR A 315 -3.65 4.14 -3.62
CA TYR A 315 -2.82 2.93 -3.43
C TYR A 315 -3.55 1.85 -2.63
N LEU A 316 -3.12 0.60 -2.82
CA LEU A 316 -3.51 -0.50 -1.95
C LEU A 316 -3.03 -0.23 -0.52
N ILE A 317 -3.92 -0.39 0.44
CA ILE A 317 -3.63 -0.37 1.88
C ILE A 317 -3.79 -1.80 2.40
N THR A 318 -2.69 -2.41 2.80
CA THR A 318 -2.66 -3.75 3.40
C THR A 318 -2.89 -3.68 4.91
N PRO A 319 -3.34 -4.79 5.55
CA PRO A 319 -3.64 -4.80 7.00
C PRO A 319 -2.45 -4.47 7.90
N THR A 320 -1.23 -4.81 7.50
CA THR A 320 -0.03 -4.70 8.36
C THR A 320 0.99 -3.67 7.88
N LEU A 321 1.11 -3.47 6.56
CA LEU A 321 2.14 -2.61 5.95
C LEU A 321 1.57 -1.29 5.40
N GLY A 322 0.23 -1.12 5.45
CA GLY A 322 -0.42 0.02 4.83
C GLY A 322 -0.13 0.07 3.33
N SER A 323 0.17 1.26 2.83
CA SER A 323 0.52 1.45 1.42
C SER A 323 2.04 1.32 1.11
N ARG A 324 2.87 0.94 2.10
CA ARG A 324 4.32 0.72 1.91
C ARG A 324 4.63 -0.61 1.24
N VAL A 325 4.03 -0.84 0.08
CA VAL A 325 4.22 -2.08 -0.69
C VAL A 325 4.44 -1.78 -2.17
N ARG A 326 5.16 -2.70 -2.84
CA ARG A 326 5.20 -2.78 -4.30
C ARG A 326 4.63 -4.13 -4.74
N LEU A 327 3.79 -4.09 -5.78
CA LEU A 327 3.05 -5.24 -6.25
C LEU A 327 3.74 -5.90 -7.45
N SER A 328 3.66 -7.20 -7.48
CA SER A 328 3.92 -8.05 -8.63
C SER A 328 2.90 -9.20 -8.64
N ALA A 329 2.76 -9.90 -9.74
CA ALA A 329 1.89 -11.07 -9.80
C ALA A 329 2.41 -12.12 -10.78
N VAL A 330 1.77 -13.28 -10.78
CA VAL A 330 1.88 -14.27 -11.84
C VAL A 330 0.49 -14.68 -12.28
N LEU A 331 0.23 -14.56 -13.58
CA LEU A 331 -0.97 -15.15 -14.17
C LEU A 331 -0.72 -16.63 -14.48
N THR A 332 -1.67 -17.49 -14.14
CA THR A 332 -1.53 -18.94 -14.31
C THR A 332 -2.86 -19.63 -14.59
N ASP A 333 -2.79 -20.76 -15.29
CA ASP A 333 -3.92 -21.69 -15.47
C ASP A 333 -3.85 -22.87 -14.49
N MET A 334 -2.85 -22.90 -13.58
CA MET A 334 -2.83 -23.88 -12.50
C MET A 334 -4.01 -23.67 -11.56
N PRO A 335 -4.82 -24.72 -11.28
CA PRO A 335 -5.92 -24.58 -10.35
C PRO A 335 -5.42 -24.18 -8.95
N LEU A 336 -5.95 -23.04 -8.45
CA LEU A 336 -5.62 -22.48 -7.13
C LEU A 336 -6.92 -22.19 -6.37
N VAL A 337 -6.84 -22.26 -5.04
CA VAL A 337 -7.91 -21.78 -4.15
C VAL A 337 -7.80 -20.26 -4.05
N VAL A 338 -8.86 -19.56 -4.41
CA VAL A 338 -8.93 -18.10 -4.35
C VAL A 338 -9.15 -17.61 -2.92
N ASP A 339 -8.59 -16.46 -2.61
CA ASP A 339 -8.89 -15.70 -1.39
C ASP A 339 -10.08 -14.78 -1.66
N GLU A 340 -10.77 -14.40 -0.57
CA GLU A 340 -11.90 -13.47 -0.64
C GLU A 340 -11.44 -12.04 -0.34
N PRO A 341 -12.03 -11.02 -0.98
CA PRO A 341 -11.82 -9.63 -0.62
C PRO A 341 -12.11 -9.38 0.86
N ILE A 342 -11.38 -8.44 1.45
CA ILE A 342 -11.47 -8.12 2.88
C ILE A 342 -11.93 -6.68 3.10
N ASP A 343 -12.53 -6.45 4.26
CA ASP A 343 -12.89 -5.15 4.77
C ASP A 343 -12.08 -4.85 6.03
N ILE A 344 -11.14 -3.91 5.93
CA ILE A 344 -10.27 -3.45 7.02
C ILE A 344 -10.54 -1.99 7.41
N ALA A 345 -11.76 -1.52 7.15
CA ALA A 345 -12.24 -0.18 7.48
C ALA A 345 -11.46 0.98 6.81
N VAL A 346 -10.78 0.73 5.71
CA VAL A 346 -10.00 1.78 5.02
C VAL A 346 -10.91 2.90 4.52
N GLU A 347 -12.10 2.55 4.01
CA GLU A 347 -13.04 3.55 3.50
C GLU A 347 -13.47 4.52 4.59
N GLU A 348 -14.05 4.00 5.69
CA GLU A 348 -14.53 4.84 6.81
C GLU A 348 -13.38 5.62 7.46
N PHE A 349 -12.19 5.03 7.55
CA PHE A 349 -11.03 5.71 8.09
C PHE A 349 -10.57 6.85 7.18
N CYS A 350 -10.46 6.61 5.86
CA CYS A 350 -10.04 7.59 4.87
C CYS A 350 -11.04 8.74 4.70
N GLU A 351 -12.34 8.52 4.94
CA GLU A 351 -13.35 9.59 4.98
C GLU A 351 -13.03 10.64 6.05
N ASN A 352 -12.44 10.23 7.16
CA ASN A 352 -12.14 11.09 8.32
C ASN A 352 -10.66 11.52 8.40
N CYS A 353 -9.73 10.83 7.70
CA CYS A 353 -8.30 11.00 7.94
C CYS A 353 -7.67 12.16 7.17
N MET A 354 -7.91 12.37 5.92
CA MET A 354 -7.41 13.44 5.03
C MET A 354 -5.88 13.66 4.96
N LYS A 355 -5.04 13.08 5.84
CA LYS A 355 -3.60 13.38 5.96
C LYS A 355 -2.83 13.32 4.63
N CYS A 356 -3.08 12.30 3.82
CA CYS A 356 -2.40 12.16 2.53
C CYS A 356 -2.78 13.25 1.54
N ALA A 357 -4.03 13.75 1.60
CA ALA A 357 -4.50 14.86 0.77
C ALA A 357 -3.94 16.19 1.27
N ASP A 358 -4.03 16.45 2.58
CA ASP A 358 -3.57 17.71 3.21
C ASP A 358 -2.07 17.94 3.06
N THR A 359 -1.27 16.86 2.90
CA THR A 359 0.20 16.94 2.78
C THR A 359 0.70 16.71 1.36
N CYS A 360 -0.18 16.49 0.40
CA CYS A 360 0.22 16.26 -0.98
C CYS A 360 0.85 17.52 -1.58
N PRO A 361 2.14 17.53 -1.95
CA PRO A 361 2.80 18.74 -2.42
C PRO A 361 2.34 19.20 -3.82
N SER A 362 1.58 18.36 -4.51
CA SER A 362 1.02 18.63 -5.84
C SER A 362 -0.50 18.67 -5.87
N ASP A 363 -1.16 18.65 -4.70
CA ASP A 363 -2.63 18.63 -4.56
C ASP A 363 -3.33 17.57 -5.41
N SER A 364 -2.63 16.44 -5.66
CA SER A 364 -3.08 15.38 -6.57
C SER A 364 -4.10 14.43 -5.94
N ILE A 365 -4.24 14.45 -4.62
CA ILE A 365 -5.13 13.56 -3.87
C ILE A 365 -6.40 14.34 -3.50
N PRO A 366 -7.61 13.84 -3.86
CA PRO A 366 -8.83 14.59 -3.65
C PRO A 366 -9.15 14.75 -2.16
N THR A 367 -9.57 15.97 -1.78
CA THR A 367 -10.10 16.31 -0.45
C THR A 367 -11.62 16.09 -0.36
N THR A 368 -12.27 15.79 -1.48
CA THR A 368 -13.71 15.55 -1.59
C THR A 368 -14.08 14.09 -1.30
N GLU A 369 -15.37 13.82 -1.31
CA GLU A 369 -15.90 12.46 -1.32
C GLU A 369 -15.50 11.71 -2.59
N LYS A 370 -15.74 10.39 -2.62
CA LYS A 370 -15.58 9.57 -3.83
C LYS A 370 -16.48 10.12 -4.95
N THR A 371 -15.97 10.08 -6.16
CA THR A 371 -16.70 10.47 -7.36
C THR A 371 -16.74 9.34 -8.37
N GLU A 372 -17.72 9.35 -9.24
CA GLU A 372 -17.76 8.47 -10.38
C GLU A 372 -16.62 8.83 -11.35
N TYR A 373 -15.84 7.83 -11.73
CA TYR A 373 -14.83 7.94 -12.77
C TYR A 373 -14.76 6.63 -13.57
N ASN A 374 -15.02 6.71 -14.86
CA ASN A 374 -15.05 5.55 -15.76
C ASN A 374 -15.90 4.39 -15.21
N GLY A 375 -17.13 4.67 -14.77
CA GLY A 375 -18.08 3.67 -14.27
C GLY A 375 -17.75 3.09 -12.89
N THR A 376 -16.80 3.68 -12.15
CA THR A 376 -16.45 3.25 -10.79
C THR A 376 -16.49 4.40 -9.80
N LEU A 377 -16.97 4.14 -8.58
CA LEU A 377 -16.98 5.09 -7.47
C LEU A 377 -15.64 5.03 -6.71
N ARG A 378 -14.84 6.12 -6.78
CA ARG A 378 -13.51 6.14 -6.14
C ARG A 378 -12.99 7.55 -5.86
N TRP A 379 -11.99 7.64 -5.00
CA TRP A 379 -11.11 8.80 -4.94
C TRP A 379 -10.13 8.73 -6.11
N LYS A 380 -10.26 9.66 -7.06
CA LYS A 380 -9.39 9.68 -8.23
C LYS A 380 -8.13 10.50 -7.92
N LEU A 381 -6.98 9.86 -7.88
CA LEU A 381 -5.68 10.53 -7.88
C LEU A 381 -5.44 11.21 -9.24
N GLU A 382 -5.06 12.49 -9.23
CA GLU A 382 -4.64 13.21 -10.44
C GLU A 382 -3.17 12.85 -10.77
N ALA A 383 -3.02 11.84 -11.62
CA ALA A 383 -1.71 11.27 -11.94
C ALA A 383 -0.78 12.24 -12.66
N GLU A 384 -1.32 13.20 -13.42
CA GLU A 384 -0.57 14.20 -14.17
C GLU A 384 0.19 15.14 -13.21
N THR A 385 -0.53 15.73 -12.23
CA THR A 385 0.07 16.65 -11.27
C THR A 385 1.03 15.92 -10.32
N CYS A 386 0.68 14.69 -9.93
CA CYS A 386 1.56 13.83 -9.12
C CYS A 386 2.88 13.53 -9.86
N SER A 387 2.81 13.12 -11.12
CA SER A 387 3.98 12.83 -11.94
C SER A 387 4.80 14.09 -12.26
N ALA A 388 4.16 15.25 -12.46
CA ALA A 388 4.86 16.52 -12.64
C ALA A 388 5.75 16.85 -11.44
N TYR A 389 5.26 16.61 -10.23
CA TYR A 389 6.06 16.80 -9.02
C TYR A 389 7.26 15.86 -8.94
N TRP A 390 7.10 14.57 -9.29
CA TRP A 390 8.24 13.64 -9.36
C TRP A 390 9.33 14.16 -10.28
N ASN A 391 8.96 14.65 -11.47
CA ASN A 391 9.89 15.21 -12.44
C ASN A 391 10.58 16.48 -11.91
N GLN A 392 9.87 17.29 -11.10
CA GLN A 392 10.42 18.50 -10.51
C GLN A 392 11.48 18.19 -9.45
N VAL A 393 11.22 17.20 -8.60
CA VAL A 393 12.15 16.82 -7.51
C VAL A 393 13.22 15.83 -7.98
N GLY A 394 13.01 15.18 -9.12
CA GLY A 394 13.93 14.19 -9.67
C GLY A 394 14.00 12.90 -8.85
N THR A 395 12.90 12.54 -8.16
CA THR A 395 12.80 11.34 -7.29
C THR A 395 11.39 10.77 -7.30
N ASP A 396 11.14 9.74 -6.47
CA ASP A 396 9.81 9.27 -6.09
C ASP A 396 9.37 9.97 -4.79
N CYS A 397 8.18 10.54 -4.75
CA CYS A 397 7.74 11.37 -3.63
C CYS A 397 7.37 10.54 -2.39
N ALA A 398 6.47 9.59 -2.51
CA ALA A 398 5.91 8.70 -1.48
C ALA A 398 5.43 9.36 -0.15
N ILE A 399 5.32 10.69 -0.05
CA ILE A 399 4.85 11.38 1.16
C ILE A 399 3.48 10.85 1.61
N CYS A 400 2.54 10.65 0.68
CA CYS A 400 1.21 10.13 0.98
C CYS A 400 1.22 8.68 1.52
N MET A 401 2.23 7.90 1.17
CA MET A 401 2.45 6.55 1.70
C MET A 401 3.05 6.62 3.11
N ALA A 402 4.02 7.50 3.31
CA ALA A 402 4.73 7.67 4.57
C ALA A 402 3.83 8.21 5.69
N ILE A 403 3.02 9.24 5.39
CA ILE A 403 2.17 9.87 6.41
C ILE A 403 0.91 9.05 6.75
N CYS A 404 0.61 8.03 5.98
CA CYS A 404 -0.58 7.21 6.19
C CYS A 404 -0.53 6.46 7.53
N PRO A 405 -1.53 6.59 8.42
CA PRO A 405 -1.54 5.89 9.70
C PRO A 405 -1.48 4.36 9.59
N TYR A 406 -1.99 3.79 8.50
CA TYR A 406 -1.85 2.34 8.22
C TYR A 406 -0.42 1.93 7.88
N SER A 407 0.43 2.87 7.44
CA SER A 407 1.82 2.59 7.01
C SER A 407 2.82 2.57 8.16
N LYS A 408 2.38 2.73 9.40
CA LYS A 408 3.24 2.60 10.59
C LYS A 408 3.80 1.19 10.72
N PRO A 409 4.92 1.02 11.42
CA PRO A 409 5.55 -0.29 11.62
C PRO A 409 4.59 -1.35 12.19
N ASP A 410 4.87 -2.61 11.92
CA ASP A 410 4.09 -3.72 12.46
C ASP A 410 4.57 -4.06 13.87
N THR A 411 4.16 -3.22 14.83
CA THR A 411 4.42 -3.42 16.27
C THR A 411 3.13 -3.88 16.98
N PRO A 412 3.22 -4.50 18.16
CA PRO A 412 2.03 -4.87 18.94
C PRO A 412 1.08 -3.70 19.20
N LEU A 413 1.63 -2.50 19.46
CA LEU A 413 0.83 -1.29 19.68
C LEU A 413 0.01 -0.92 18.45
N HIS A 414 0.68 -0.79 17.29
CA HIS A 414 -0.01 -0.48 16.03
C HIS A 414 -0.95 -1.62 15.59
N GLY A 415 -0.63 -2.86 15.96
CA GLY A 415 -1.51 -4.01 15.77
C GLY A 415 -2.84 -3.87 16.52
N VAL A 416 -2.80 -3.46 17.79
CA VAL A 416 -4.02 -3.17 18.59
C VAL A 416 -4.82 -2.02 17.99
N ILE A 417 -4.16 -0.94 17.56
CA ILE A 417 -4.84 0.20 16.92
C ILE A 417 -5.54 -0.23 15.63
N ARG A 418 -4.86 -0.97 14.74
CA ARG A 418 -5.45 -1.51 13.51
C ARG A 418 -6.61 -2.47 13.80
N TRP A 419 -6.47 -3.30 14.82
CA TRP A 419 -7.55 -4.19 15.25
C TRP A 419 -8.78 -3.39 15.71
N LEU A 420 -8.61 -2.35 16.52
CA LEU A 420 -9.69 -1.46 16.95
C LEU A 420 -10.35 -0.76 15.76
N VAL A 421 -9.57 -0.24 14.80
CA VAL A 421 -10.10 0.38 13.56
C VAL A 421 -10.98 -0.60 12.80
N ASN A 422 -10.55 -1.85 12.69
CA ASN A 422 -11.29 -2.91 12.00
C ASN A 422 -12.62 -3.30 12.66
N HIS A 423 -12.68 -3.25 13.99
CA HIS A 423 -13.80 -3.82 14.73
C HIS A 423 -14.73 -2.78 15.35
N SER A 424 -14.24 -1.56 15.61
CA SER A 424 -14.96 -0.52 16.30
C SER A 424 -15.73 0.41 15.37
N TRP A 425 -16.97 0.69 15.67
CA TRP A 425 -17.73 1.76 15.01
C TRP A 425 -17.13 3.17 15.23
N LEU A 426 -16.48 3.39 16.38
CA LEU A 426 -15.98 4.70 16.78
C LEU A 426 -14.52 4.95 16.33
N ALA A 427 -13.68 3.90 16.33
CA ALA A 427 -12.25 4.05 16.09
C ALA A 427 -11.90 4.68 14.73
N PRO A 428 -12.52 4.32 13.59
CA PRO A 428 -12.23 4.96 12.30
C PRO A 428 -12.52 6.47 12.27
N LYS A 429 -13.36 6.96 13.19
CA LYS A 429 -13.75 8.37 13.28
C LYS A 429 -12.85 9.17 14.22
N VAL A 430 -12.34 8.54 15.29
CA VAL A 430 -11.59 9.22 16.36
C VAL A 430 -10.08 9.08 16.17
N PHE A 431 -9.61 7.94 15.70
CA PHE A 431 -8.17 7.69 15.60
C PHE A 431 -7.43 8.54 14.57
N PRO A 432 -8.02 9.02 13.46
CA PRO A 432 -7.38 10.04 12.63
C PRO A 432 -7.03 11.31 13.41
N LEU A 433 -7.94 11.79 14.26
CA LEU A 433 -7.69 12.95 15.12
C LEU A 433 -6.62 12.66 16.19
N MET A 434 -6.66 11.48 16.79
CA MET A 434 -5.63 11.06 17.75
C MET A 434 -4.25 10.97 17.08
N ASP A 435 -4.20 10.45 15.87
CA ASP A 435 -2.97 10.39 15.09
C ASP A 435 -2.43 11.80 14.76
N ASP A 436 -3.31 12.76 14.45
CA ASP A 436 -2.94 14.16 14.26
C ASP A 436 -2.34 14.80 15.52
N ILE A 437 -2.92 14.50 16.69
CA ILE A 437 -2.44 15.00 17.97
C ILE A 437 -1.07 14.40 18.34
N LEU A 438 -0.89 13.09 18.11
CA LEU A 438 0.34 12.39 18.53
C LEU A 438 1.48 12.55 17.54
N TYR A 439 1.20 12.50 16.24
CA TYR A 439 2.20 12.45 15.17
C TYR A 439 2.25 13.74 14.33
N GLY A 440 1.28 14.64 14.52
CA GLY A 440 1.14 15.89 13.78
C GLY A 440 0.46 15.69 12.41
N LYS A 441 0.03 16.83 11.83
CA LYS A 441 -0.63 16.87 10.52
C LYS A 441 0.35 17.04 9.37
N ASN A 442 1.44 17.77 9.62
CA ASN A 442 2.39 18.17 8.59
C ASN A 442 3.49 17.13 8.42
N TRP A 443 3.78 16.82 7.17
CA TRP A 443 4.89 15.95 6.83
C TRP A 443 6.25 16.54 7.27
N LYS A 444 7.11 15.69 7.82
CA LYS A 444 8.51 16.00 8.13
C LYS A 444 9.38 14.85 7.71
N VAL A 445 10.41 15.15 6.93
CA VAL A 445 11.44 14.18 6.54
C VAL A 445 12.14 13.64 7.77
N LYS A 446 12.25 12.33 7.88
CA LYS A 446 12.93 11.68 9.02
C LYS A 446 14.38 11.32 8.70
N PRO A 447 15.21 11.14 9.74
CA PRO A 447 16.59 10.70 9.57
C PRO A 447 16.66 9.34 8.84
N VAL A 448 17.68 9.20 8.01
CA VAL A 448 18.04 7.95 7.34
C VAL A 448 19.37 7.43 7.88
N PRO A 449 19.71 6.14 7.67
CA PRO A 449 21.04 5.62 7.97
C PRO A 449 22.14 6.41 7.23
N GLU A 450 23.31 6.54 7.86
CA GLU A 450 24.46 7.31 7.36
C GLU A 450 24.81 6.97 5.88
N TRP A 451 24.77 5.71 5.52
CA TRP A 451 25.07 5.25 4.15
C TRP A 451 24.08 5.71 3.07
N LEU A 452 22.93 6.25 3.47
CA LEU A 452 21.90 6.84 2.60
C LEU A 452 21.82 8.36 2.74
N ASP A 453 22.49 8.95 3.70
CA ASP A 453 22.41 10.39 3.94
C ASP A 453 23.05 11.16 2.75
N TRP A 454 22.31 12.12 2.23
CA TRP A 454 22.71 12.99 1.13
C TRP A 454 23.15 14.38 1.61
N LYS A 455 23.19 14.58 2.92
CA LYS A 455 23.56 15.84 3.55
C LYS A 455 25.02 15.74 3.96
N ASP A 456 25.94 16.18 3.13
CA ASP A 456 27.35 16.34 3.47
C ASP A 456 27.62 17.69 4.17
#